data_ca2964463e5378600a5fa8319a6c1f71
#
_entry.id   ca2964463e5378600a5fa8319a6c1f71
#
_cell.length_a   1.000
_cell.length_b   1.000
_cell.length_c   1.000
_cell.angle_alpha   90.00
_cell.angle_beta   90.00
_cell.angle_gamma   90.00
#
_symmetry.space_group_name_H-M   'P 1'
#
loop_
_entity.id
_entity.type
_entity.pdbx_description
1 polymer ?
#
loop_
_entity_poly.entity_id
_entity_poly.type
_entity_poly.pdbx_seq_one_letter_code
_entity_poly.pdbx_strand_id
1 'polypeptide(L)'
;VLVKTDGFRQESAAGEQQVICRNATVEDVEPLYLMIEEYAKQGIMLPRSRQALTRQIDQFVIAEIGGKFVGCGSLFRLGSDLVEVRSIGLNDAGKGRGVGSIILEKLTEEARRQKIPKIMALTYAVDFFLRNGFDVVEKEIFPEKVWTDCVNCKKQHACDEIAVLKRLD
;
A
#
# COMPACT_ATOMS: atom_id res chain seq x y z
N VAL A 1 9.25 -7.07 5.33
CA VAL A 1 9.29 -8.46 5.52
C VAL A 1 9.97 -9.13 4.40
N LEU A 2 10.79 -10.09 4.74
CA LEU A 2 11.48 -10.77 3.77
C LEU A 2 10.55 -11.81 3.39
N VAL A 3 10.25 -11.83 2.25
CA VAL A 3 9.33 -12.76 1.89
C VAL A 3 9.89 -13.92 1.34
N LYS A 4 10.81 -14.37 1.74
CA LYS A 4 11.32 -15.44 1.22
C LYS A 4 11.26 -16.23 2.32
N THR A 5 10.83 -17.12 2.37
CA THR A 5 10.77 -17.75 3.43
C THR A 5 11.76 -18.67 3.38
N ASP A 6 12.27 -18.86 4.30
CA ASP A 6 13.32 -19.58 4.40
C ASP A 6 13.16 -20.80 3.86
N GLY A 7 13.93 -21.28 3.54
CA GLY A 7 13.90 -22.45 3.12
C GLY A 7 13.20 -22.55 1.91
N PHE A 8 12.75 -21.66 1.48
CA PHE A 8 12.00 -21.75 0.48
C PHE A 8 12.61 -21.20 -0.52
N ARG A 9 13.71 -21.35 -0.69
CA ARG A 9 14.37 -20.76 -1.55
C ARG A 9 14.15 -21.38 -2.68
N GLN A 10 13.68 -21.07 -3.33
CA GLN A 10 13.41 -21.41 -4.38
C GLN A 10 14.42 -21.37 -5.27
N GLU A 11 14.74 -22.22 -5.75
CA GLU A 11 15.66 -22.25 -6.66
C GLU A 11 15.03 -21.81 -7.80
N SER A 12 14.72 -20.77 -7.94
CA SER A 12 14.02 -20.35 -9.01
C SER A 12 14.79 -20.45 -10.23
N ALA A 13 14.23 -20.24 -11.24
CA ALA A 13 14.87 -20.25 -12.49
C ALA A 13 16.01 -19.33 -12.42
N ALA A 14 16.99 -19.57 -13.16
CA ALA A 14 18.16 -18.77 -13.14
C ALA A 14 17.84 -17.33 -13.33
N GLY A 15 18.36 -16.51 -12.55
CA GLY A 15 18.17 -15.10 -12.69
C GLY A 15 17.06 -14.55 -11.84
N GLU A 16 16.23 -15.37 -11.30
CA GLU A 16 15.15 -14.85 -10.53
C GLU A 16 15.63 -14.45 -9.20
N GLN A 17 15.20 -13.36 -8.68
CA GLN A 17 15.62 -12.83 -7.41
C GLN A 17 14.49 -12.73 -6.45
N GLN A 18 14.81 -12.80 -5.19
CA GLN A 18 13.86 -12.76 -4.13
C GLN A 18 13.34 -11.36 -3.90
N VAL A 19 12.07 -11.23 -3.55
CA VAL A 19 11.49 -9.95 -3.18
C VAL A 19 11.74 -9.70 -1.70
N ILE A 20 12.21 -8.52 -1.39
CA ILE A 20 12.41 -8.10 -0.01
C ILE A 20 11.50 -6.90 0.24
N CYS A 21 10.71 -6.97 1.30
CA CYS A 21 9.84 -5.87 1.67
C CYS A 21 10.30 -5.38 3.03
N ARG A 22 10.63 -4.10 3.14
CA ARG A 22 11.20 -3.51 4.35
C ARG A 22 10.58 -2.17 4.65
N ASN A 23 10.79 -1.68 5.85
CA ASN A 23 10.33 -0.35 6.20
C ASN A 23 11.13 0.69 5.42
N ALA A 24 10.49 1.76 5.04
CA ALA A 24 11.14 2.82 4.29
C ALA A 24 12.00 3.68 5.21
N THR A 25 13.00 4.31 4.63
CA THR A 25 13.82 5.29 5.34
C THR A 25 13.83 6.58 4.54
N VAL A 26 14.42 7.63 5.07
CA VAL A 26 14.42 8.92 4.38
C VAL A 26 15.11 8.84 3.03
N GLU A 27 16.00 7.85 2.84
CA GLU A 27 16.68 7.71 1.57
C GLU A 27 15.74 7.18 0.51
N ASP A 28 14.57 6.70 0.87
CA ASP A 28 13.61 6.17 -0.08
C ASP A 28 12.63 7.25 -0.58
N VAL A 29 12.74 8.48 -0.08
CA VAL A 29 11.77 9.52 -0.42
C VAL A 29 11.72 9.78 -1.93
N GLU A 30 12.86 9.85 -2.58
CA GLU A 30 12.87 10.19 -3.99
C GLU A 30 12.20 9.11 -4.86
N PRO A 31 12.55 7.83 -4.74
CA PRO A 31 11.84 6.83 -5.53
C PRO A 31 10.35 6.74 -5.18
N LEU A 32 9.98 6.99 -3.91
CA LEU A 32 8.58 7.02 -3.55
C LEU A 32 7.88 8.19 -4.23
N TYR A 33 8.49 9.36 -4.20
CA TYR A 33 7.93 10.55 -4.81
C TYR A 33 7.68 10.34 -6.30
N LEU A 34 8.67 9.78 -7.00
CA LEU A 34 8.54 9.60 -8.45
C LEU A 34 7.44 8.58 -8.77
N MET A 35 7.33 7.51 -8.01
CA MET A 35 6.29 6.52 -8.27
C MET A 35 4.90 7.09 -7.99
N ILE A 36 4.73 7.81 -6.88
CA ILE A 36 3.43 8.38 -6.54
C ILE A 36 3.03 9.44 -7.56
N GLU A 37 4.00 10.24 -8.05
CA GLU A 37 3.71 11.23 -9.06
C GLU A 37 3.21 10.57 -10.34
N GLU A 38 3.80 9.46 -10.72
CA GLU A 38 3.38 8.79 -11.93
C GLU A 38 1.95 8.28 -11.81
N TYR A 39 1.60 7.71 -10.66
CA TYR A 39 0.23 7.26 -10.43
C TYR A 39 -0.74 8.45 -10.28
N ALA A 40 -0.27 9.55 -9.70
CA ALA A 40 -1.11 10.73 -9.55
C ALA A 40 -1.46 11.35 -10.89
N LYS A 41 -0.51 11.31 -11.85
CA LYS A 41 -0.79 11.83 -13.18
C LYS A 41 -1.89 11.01 -13.85
N GLN A 42 -2.02 9.76 -13.50
CA GLN A 42 -3.04 8.90 -14.08
C GLN A 42 -4.34 8.97 -13.29
N GLY A 43 -4.40 9.77 -12.25
CA GLY A 43 -5.61 9.91 -11.43
C GLY A 43 -5.86 8.74 -10.50
N ILE A 44 -4.84 7.91 -10.24
CA ILE A 44 -4.99 6.71 -9.45
C ILE A 44 -4.60 6.91 -8.00
N MET A 45 -3.71 7.85 -7.73
CA MET A 45 -3.27 8.15 -6.36
C MET A 45 -3.33 9.65 -6.14
N LEU A 46 -3.50 10.05 -4.88
CA LEU A 46 -3.37 11.46 -4.51
C LEU A 46 -1.90 11.82 -4.51
N PRO A 47 -1.55 13.00 -5.03
CA PRO A 47 -0.15 13.41 -5.04
C PRO A 47 0.35 13.70 -3.64
N ARG A 48 1.64 13.55 -3.41
CA ARG A 48 2.26 13.84 -2.13
C ARG A 48 3.56 14.57 -2.38
N SER A 49 3.82 15.60 -1.60
CA SER A 49 5.07 16.34 -1.75
C SER A 49 6.23 15.58 -1.11
N ARG A 50 7.44 15.92 -1.49
CA ARG A 50 8.62 15.32 -0.88
C ARG A 50 8.66 15.60 0.62
N GLN A 51 8.22 16.80 1.03
CA GLN A 51 8.20 17.12 2.45
C GLN A 51 7.20 16.25 3.20
N ALA A 52 6.03 16.02 2.65
CA ALA A 52 5.03 15.17 3.29
C ALA A 52 5.53 13.74 3.40
N LEU A 53 6.19 13.24 2.35
CA LEU A 53 6.75 11.90 2.38
C LEU A 53 7.82 11.77 3.45
N THR A 54 8.66 12.78 3.58
CA THR A 54 9.71 12.75 4.59
C THR A 54 9.10 12.69 5.99
N ARG A 55 8.05 13.46 6.23
CA ARG A 55 7.43 13.46 7.55
C ARG A 55 6.69 12.15 7.84
N GLN A 56 6.20 11.49 6.83
CA GLN A 56 5.39 10.30 6.99
C GLN A 56 6.13 9.03 6.60
N ILE A 57 7.46 9.10 6.50
CA ILE A 57 8.21 7.99 5.94
C ILE A 57 8.08 6.71 6.76
N ASP A 58 7.81 6.81 8.05
CA ASP A 58 7.66 5.64 8.90
C ASP A 58 6.34 4.91 8.63
N GLN A 59 5.46 5.47 7.84
CA GLN A 59 4.22 4.80 7.48
C GLN A 59 4.39 3.94 6.24
N PHE A 60 5.53 4.02 5.57
CA PHE A 60 5.74 3.37 4.29
C PHE A 60 6.59 2.12 4.38
N VAL A 61 6.29 1.17 3.50
CA VAL A 61 7.16 0.02 3.26
C VAL A 61 7.58 0.04 1.81
N ILE A 62 8.75 -0.52 1.54
CA ILE A 62 9.34 -0.54 0.23
C ILE A 62 9.55 -1.99 -0.16
N ALA A 63 9.31 -2.34 -1.39
CA ALA A 63 9.65 -3.66 -1.92
C ALA A 63 10.79 -3.52 -2.91
N GLU A 64 11.74 -4.43 -2.82
CA GLU A 64 12.91 -4.43 -3.70
C GLU A 64 13.12 -5.81 -4.29
N ILE A 65 13.67 -5.85 -5.50
CA ILE A 65 14.12 -7.07 -6.13
C ILE A 65 15.54 -6.78 -6.60
N GLY A 66 16.49 -7.56 -6.12
CA GLY A 66 17.89 -7.33 -6.50
C GLY A 66 18.40 -5.98 -6.04
N GLY A 67 17.90 -5.50 -4.92
CA GLY A 67 18.32 -4.20 -4.40
C GLY A 67 17.69 -3.01 -5.11
N LYS A 68 16.76 -3.24 -6.05
CA LYS A 68 16.15 -2.15 -6.76
C LYS A 68 14.71 -1.98 -6.35
N PHE A 69 14.30 -0.73 -6.18
CA PHE A 69 12.95 -0.38 -5.78
C PHE A 69 11.95 -0.85 -6.82
N VAL A 70 10.93 -1.60 -6.41
CA VAL A 70 9.91 -2.08 -7.33
C VAL A 70 8.50 -1.78 -6.83
N GLY A 71 8.32 -1.33 -5.63
CA GLY A 71 6.97 -1.03 -5.14
C GLY A 71 6.96 -0.44 -3.76
N CYS A 72 5.79 0.00 -3.35
CA CYS A 72 5.61 0.62 -2.04
C CYS A 72 4.18 0.49 -1.56
N GLY A 73 3.96 0.80 -0.32
CA GLY A 73 2.64 0.94 0.25
C GLY A 73 2.76 1.61 1.60
N SER A 74 1.64 2.10 2.12
CA SER A 74 1.66 2.75 3.42
C SER A 74 0.40 2.44 4.20
N LEU A 75 0.46 2.63 5.50
CA LEU A 75 -0.68 2.52 6.40
C LEU A 75 -0.90 3.87 7.05
N PHE A 76 -2.13 4.32 7.06
CA PHE A 76 -2.47 5.55 7.71
C PHE A 76 -3.56 5.29 8.74
N ARG A 77 -3.37 5.73 9.97
CA ARG A 77 -4.35 5.46 11.01
C ARG A 77 -5.48 6.45 10.88
N LEU A 78 -6.71 5.95 10.75
CA LEU A 78 -7.88 6.81 10.63
C LEU A 78 -8.59 6.97 11.98
N GLY A 79 -8.41 6.04 12.88
CA GLY A 79 -9.05 6.10 14.19
C GLY A 79 -8.45 5.06 15.09
N SER A 80 -9.08 4.80 16.23
CA SER A 80 -8.53 3.86 17.18
C SER A 80 -8.62 2.42 16.70
N ASP A 81 -9.55 2.12 15.80
CA ASP A 81 -9.78 0.75 15.37
C ASP A 81 -9.72 0.59 13.85
N LEU A 82 -9.19 1.55 13.14
CA LEU A 82 -9.21 1.50 11.66
C LEU A 82 -7.94 2.12 11.08
N VAL A 83 -7.31 1.40 10.17
CA VAL A 83 -6.20 1.94 9.37
C VAL A 83 -6.53 1.80 7.90
N GLU A 84 -5.92 2.62 7.09
CA GLU A 84 -6.13 2.62 5.66
C GLU A 84 -4.84 2.29 4.93
N VAL A 85 -4.90 1.40 3.94
CA VAL A 85 -3.80 1.18 3.03
C VAL A 85 -3.81 2.31 2.01
N ARG A 86 -2.70 3.01 1.89
CA ARG A 86 -2.58 4.12 0.95
C ARG A 86 -1.36 3.93 0.08
N SER A 87 -1.40 4.53 -1.10
CA SER A 87 -0.24 4.65 -1.98
C SER A 87 0.43 3.30 -2.27
N ILE A 88 -0.38 2.24 -2.43
CA ILE A 88 0.19 0.96 -2.75
C ILE A 88 0.35 0.90 -4.27
N GLY A 89 1.56 0.65 -4.73
CA GLY A 89 1.84 0.67 -6.16
C GLY A 89 3.11 -0.08 -6.49
N LEU A 90 3.26 -0.38 -7.77
CA LEU A 90 4.40 -1.11 -8.29
C LEU A 90 4.90 -0.40 -9.54
N ASN A 91 6.19 -0.50 -9.79
CA ASN A 91 6.70 -0.06 -11.10
C ASN A 91 6.65 -1.27 -12.03
N ASP A 92 7.08 -1.10 -13.29
CA ASP A 92 6.95 -2.16 -14.26
C ASP A 92 7.78 -3.40 -13.85
N ALA A 93 8.90 -3.20 -13.20
CA ALA A 93 9.73 -4.33 -12.81
C ALA A 93 9.07 -5.16 -11.71
N GLY A 94 8.18 -4.58 -10.94
CA GLY A 94 7.50 -5.31 -9.87
C GLY A 94 6.20 -5.96 -10.29
N LYS A 95 5.66 -5.59 -11.44
CA LYS A 95 4.36 -6.10 -11.81
C LYS A 95 4.43 -7.57 -12.25
N GLY A 96 3.37 -8.30 -11.95
CA GLY A 96 3.30 -9.70 -12.37
C GLY A 96 4.11 -10.66 -11.54
N ARG A 97 4.65 -10.22 -10.41
CA ARG A 97 5.48 -11.07 -9.57
C ARG A 97 4.93 -11.26 -8.18
N GLY A 98 3.70 -10.88 -7.94
CA GLY A 98 3.10 -11.03 -6.62
C GLY A 98 3.58 -10.02 -5.60
N VAL A 99 4.28 -8.98 -6.02
CA VAL A 99 4.86 -7.99 -5.10
C VAL A 99 3.79 -7.24 -4.35
N GLY A 100 2.68 -6.91 -5.02
CA GLY A 100 1.59 -6.18 -4.37
C GLY A 100 1.02 -6.93 -3.18
N SER A 101 0.83 -8.25 -3.33
CA SER A 101 0.30 -9.06 -2.24
C SER A 101 1.31 -9.15 -1.10
N ILE A 102 2.59 -9.16 -1.40
CA ILE A 102 3.63 -9.19 -0.39
C ILE A 102 3.62 -7.89 0.41
N ILE A 103 3.49 -6.75 -0.27
CA ILE A 103 3.42 -5.45 0.39
C ILE A 103 2.17 -5.41 1.26
N LEU A 104 1.03 -5.84 0.73
CA LEU A 104 -0.21 -5.79 1.47
C LEU A 104 -0.15 -6.69 2.70
N GLU A 105 0.48 -7.85 2.58
CA GLU A 105 0.63 -8.73 3.74
C GLU A 105 1.50 -8.08 4.82
N LYS A 106 2.56 -7.41 4.43
CA LYS A 106 3.40 -6.73 5.42
C LYS A 106 2.62 -5.64 6.14
N LEU A 107 1.82 -4.87 5.39
CA LEU A 107 1.01 -3.82 6.01
C LEU A 107 -0.05 -4.43 6.93
N THR A 108 -0.64 -5.54 6.52
CA THR A 108 -1.65 -6.21 7.33
C THR A 108 -1.05 -6.72 8.63
N GLU A 109 0.17 -7.25 8.56
CA GLU A 109 0.84 -7.72 9.77
C GLU A 109 1.17 -6.58 10.69
N GLU A 110 1.52 -5.42 10.14
CA GLU A 110 1.79 -4.26 10.97
C GLU A 110 0.51 -3.82 11.69
N ALA A 111 -0.63 -3.85 11.00
CA ALA A 111 -1.91 -3.51 11.63
C ALA A 111 -2.23 -4.50 12.75
N ARG A 112 -1.96 -5.78 12.56
CA ARG A 112 -2.17 -6.77 13.61
C ARG A 112 -1.25 -6.52 14.79
N ARG A 113 0.00 -6.17 14.51
CA ARG A 113 0.95 -5.89 15.58
C ARG A 113 0.50 -4.72 16.43
N GLN A 114 -0.14 -3.73 15.80
CA GLN A 114 -0.66 -2.58 16.52
C GLN A 114 -2.03 -2.86 17.13
N LYS A 115 -2.54 -4.08 16.97
CA LYS A 115 -3.83 -4.50 17.52
C LYS A 115 -4.99 -3.68 16.97
N ILE A 116 -4.91 -3.34 15.69
CA ILE A 116 -5.97 -2.61 15.02
C ILE A 116 -6.87 -3.63 14.34
N PRO A 117 -8.16 -3.63 14.62
CA PRO A 117 -9.02 -4.71 14.14
C PRO A 117 -9.51 -4.58 12.70
N LYS A 118 -9.36 -3.44 12.08
CA LYS A 118 -9.89 -3.27 10.72
C LYS A 118 -8.92 -2.52 9.82
N ILE A 119 -8.79 -2.99 8.59
CA ILE A 119 -7.94 -2.36 7.61
C ILE A 119 -8.78 -2.16 6.36
N MET A 120 -8.73 -0.98 5.79
CA MET A 120 -9.55 -0.63 4.63
C MET A 120 -8.71 0.03 3.55
N ALA A 121 -9.28 0.17 2.37
CA ALA A 121 -8.67 0.92 1.27
C ALA A 121 -9.77 1.43 0.34
N LEU A 122 -9.49 2.53 -0.34
CA LEU A 122 -10.29 2.96 -1.47
C LEU A 122 -9.46 2.67 -2.71
N THR A 123 -10.02 1.98 -3.68
CA THR A 123 -9.20 1.46 -4.76
C THR A 123 -9.94 1.32 -6.07
N TYR A 124 -9.20 1.37 -7.18
CA TYR A 124 -9.69 0.95 -8.47
C TYR A 124 -9.31 -0.52 -8.72
N ALA A 125 -8.41 -1.08 -7.90
CA ALA A 125 -7.91 -2.45 -8.10
C ALA A 125 -8.66 -3.41 -7.19
N VAL A 126 -9.96 -3.51 -7.37
CA VAL A 126 -10.82 -4.28 -6.48
C VAL A 126 -10.42 -5.74 -6.45
N ASP A 127 -10.16 -6.35 -7.62
CA ASP A 127 -9.85 -7.76 -7.66
C ASP A 127 -8.59 -8.10 -6.85
N PHE A 128 -7.62 -7.21 -6.86
CA PHE A 128 -6.40 -7.41 -6.10
C PHE A 128 -6.72 -7.53 -4.60
N PHE A 129 -7.57 -6.63 -4.10
CA PHE A 129 -7.92 -6.66 -2.69
C PHE A 129 -8.80 -7.86 -2.34
N LEU A 130 -9.72 -8.23 -3.24
CA LEU A 130 -10.56 -9.41 -2.99
C LEU A 130 -9.71 -10.67 -2.90
N ARG A 131 -8.69 -10.79 -3.76
CA ARG A 131 -7.83 -11.95 -3.70
C ARG A 131 -7.02 -12.02 -2.40
N ASN A 132 -6.90 -10.89 -1.72
CA ASN A 132 -6.14 -10.82 -0.48
C ASN A 132 -7.05 -10.77 0.76
N GLY A 133 -8.31 -11.17 0.61
CA GLY A 133 -9.18 -11.36 1.77
C GLY A 133 -10.01 -10.17 2.18
N PHE A 134 -10.04 -9.14 1.36
CA PHE A 134 -10.87 -7.97 1.64
C PHE A 134 -12.26 -8.17 1.01
N ASP A 135 -13.25 -7.46 1.55
CA ASP A 135 -14.61 -7.49 1.00
C ASP A 135 -14.99 -6.08 0.58
N VAL A 136 -15.84 -5.96 -0.43
CA VAL A 136 -16.35 -4.67 -0.85
C VAL A 136 -17.37 -4.20 0.16
N VAL A 137 -17.28 -2.92 0.55
CA VAL A 137 -18.21 -2.31 1.49
C VAL A 137 -18.61 -0.93 0.97
N GLU A 138 -19.60 -0.33 1.58
CA GLU A 138 -20.01 0.99 1.17
C GLU A 138 -19.12 2.03 1.80
N LYS A 139 -18.79 3.08 1.05
CA LYS A 139 -17.87 4.10 1.53
C LYS A 139 -18.42 4.86 2.72
N GLU A 140 -19.73 4.93 2.82
CA GLU A 140 -20.36 5.71 3.89
C GLU A 140 -20.08 5.17 5.27
N ILE A 141 -19.57 3.95 5.39
CA ILE A 141 -19.23 3.45 6.71
C ILE A 141 -17.92 4.04 7.20
N PHE A 142 -17.22 4.86 6.41
CA PHE A 142 -15.93 5.42 6.81
C PHE A 142 -15.97 6.94 6.85
N PRO A 143 -16.71 7.55 7.77
CA PRO A 143 -16.73 9.01 7.83
C PRO A 143 -15.36 9.61 8.13
N GLU A 144 -14.49 8.87 8.82
CA GLU A 144 -13.15 9.37 9.13
C GLU A 144 -12.36 9.67 7.85
N LYS A 145 -12.60 8.90 6.80
CA LYS A 145 -11.85 9.08 5.56
C LYS A 145 -12.16 10.44 4.94
N VAL A 146 -13.43 10.86 5.02
CA VAL A 146 -13.82 12.13 4.44
C VAL A 146 -13.08 13.27 5.15
N TRP A 147 -12.98 13.19 6.45
CA TRP A 147 -12.36 14.29 7.19
C TRP A 147 -10.85 14.35 7.03
N THR A 148 -10.21 13.22 6.74
CA THR A 148 -8.76 13.23 6.64
C THR A 148 -8.25 13.49 5.24
N ASP A 149 -8.94 12.95 4.21
CA ASP A 149 -8.44 13.04 2.86
C ASP A 149 -9.41 13.61 1.88
N CYS A 150 -10.62 13.11 1.89
CA CYS A 150 -11.55 13.37 0.80
C CYS A 150 -12.02 14.81 0.75
N VAL A 151 -11.91 15.52 1.85
CA VAL A 151 -12.38 16.88 1.89
C VAL A 151 -11.59 17.75 0.91
N ASN A 152 -10.32 17.42 0.64
CA ASN A 152 -9.53 18.20 -0.29
C ASN A 152 -9.29 17.47 -1.61
N CYS A 153 -9.97 16.37 -1.85
CA CYS A 153 -9.77 15.60 -3.05
C CYS A 153 -10.64 16.15 -4.18
N LYS A 154 -10.12 16.23 -5.38
CA LYS A 154 -10.86 16.74 -6.51
C LYS A 154 -12.07 15.87 -6.83
N LYS A 155 -12.04 14.61 -6.45
CA LYS A 155 -13.13 13.70 -6.73
C LYS A 155 -14.08 13.55 -5.55
N GLN A 156 -14.02 14.45 -4.57
CA GLN A 156 -14.78 14.31 -3.35
C GLN A 156 -16.25 13.99 -3.58
N HIS A 157 -16.88 14.64 -4.52
CA HIS A 157 -18.31 14.45 -4.77
C HIS A 157 -18.60 13.47 -5.90
N ALA A 158 -17.58 12.96 -6.56
CA ALA A 158 -17.77 12.05 -7.67
C ALA A 158 -16.71 10.96 -7.65
N CYS A 159 -16.36 10.52 -6.46
CA CYS A 159 -15.33 9.50 -6.31
C CYS A 159 -15.86 8.18 -6.81
N ASP A 160 -15.14 7.55 -7.74
CA ASP A 160 -15.53 6.29 -8.30
C ASP A 160 -14.69 5.15 -7.78
N GLU A 161 -13.83 5.39 -6.80
CA GLU A 161 -13.09 4.30 -6.19
C GLU A 161 -14.03 3.45 -5.33
N ILE A 162 -13.68 2.19 -5.17
CA ILE A 162 -14.47 1.25 -4.41
C ILE A 162 -13.82 1.04 -3.05
N ALA A 163 -14.63 0.99 -2.01
CA ALA A 163 -14.13 0.77 -0.66
C ALA A 163 -14.07 -0.72 -0.37
N VAL A 164 -12.96 -1.16 0.21
CA VAL A 164 -12.78 -2.55 0.61
C VAL A 164 -12.31 -2.59 2.06
N LEU A 165 -12.68 -3.64 2.76
CA LEU A 165 -12.41 -3.77 4.19
C LEU A 165 -12.03 -5.20 4.52
N LYS A 166 -11.07 -5.35 5.43
CA LYS A 166 -10.73 -6.64 5.97
C LYS A 166 -10.70 -6.52 7.49
N ARG A 167 -11.36 -7.46 8.17
CA ARG A 167 -11.33 -7.47 9.62
C ARG A 167 -10.22 -8.39 10.05
N LEU A 168 -9.46 -7.94 11.04
CA LEU A 168 -8.31 -8.68 11.53
C LEU A 168 -8.64 -9.22 12.90
N ASP A 169 -8.20 -10.41 13.21
CA ASP A 169 -8.49 -10.99 14.50
C ASP A 169 -7.38 -10.81 15.47
#